data_e56776280d082a224f12c84d015dc000
#
_entry.id   e56776280d082a224f12c84d015dc000
#
_cell.length_a   1.000
_cell.length_b   1.000
_cell.length_c   1.000
_cell.angle_alpha   90.00
_cell.angle_beta   90.00
_cell.angle_gamma   90.00
#
_symmetry.space_group_name_H-M   'P 1'
#
loop_
_entity.id
_entity.type
_entity.pdbx_description
1 polymer ?
#
loop_
_entity_poly.entity_id
_entity_poly.type
_entity_poly.pdbx_seq_one_letter_code
_entity_poly.pdbx_strand_id
1 'polypeptide(L)'
;MKTIKYFLSFAITLFMFSSCDTEDYEFGDIIAPTNLTITPEIVGKSVAKPYGDGSGVVNVVAKADDAISYKFIYNGTETVKASGQLTYNFGTTGVNKYTITVVASGTGGVTTSTTIEIEVSVVYVPPAELVTSLTGNSSRTWRIKAEGNGHFGLGPVGGSIPNEYYPAPANSKSNTGMYDDRFTFKLDGTFSHNVGADRWVFGRKTLIEQLNGPGGIADGDDVIQYPFANNAGQYTITAPSGVETISLSGKGFIGYYIGGTHKYRIFRRSANEMTLSSVDGNNGFEWWFVIVPE
;
A
#
# COMPACT_ATOMS: atom_id res chain seq x y z
N MET A 1 -2.21 52.22 75.95
CA MET A 1 -2.15 52.04 74.51
C MET A 1 -1.14 50.97 73.99
N LYS A 2 -0.13 50.60 74.71
CA LYS A 2 0.84 49.57 74.31
C LYS A 2 0.31 48.13 74.46
N THR A 3 -0.48 47.85 75.50
CA THR A 3 -1.05 46.51 75.76
C THR A 3 -2.12 46.07 74.75
N ILE A 4 -2.90 46.97 74.15
CA ILE A 4 -3.91 46.64 73.13
C ILE A 4 -3.26 46.24 71.80
N LYS A 5 -2.09 46.79 71.46
CA LYS A 5 -1.36 46.40 70.25
C LYS A 5 -0.83 44.99 70.31
N TYR A 6 -0.37 44.50 71.46
CA TYR A 6 0.09 43.12 71.58
C TYR A 6 -1.07 42.13 71.60
N PHE A 7 -2.21 42.48 72.15
CA PHE A 7 -3.40 41.63 72.10
C PHE A 7 -3.97 41.49 70.70
N LEU A 8 -3.95 42.57 69.94
CA LEU A 8 -4.40 42.56 68.53
C LEU A 8 -3.44 41.80 67.66
N SER A 9 -2.11 41.90 67.86
CA SER A 9 -1.10 41.14 67.17
C SER A 9 -1.17 39.65 67.48
N PHE A 10 -1.43 39.25 68.74
CA PHE A 10 -1.59 37.86 69.10
C PHE A 10 -2.88 37.23 68.59
N ALA A 11 -3.98 37.98 68.52
CA ALA A 11 -5.24 37.50 67.91
C ALA A 11 -5.12 37.28 66.41
N ILE A 12 -4.38 38.14 65.69
CA ILE A 12 -4.14 37.98 64.23
C ILE A 12 -3.24 36.76 63.93
N THR A 13 -2.27 36.47 64.84
CA THR A 13 -1.39 35.30 64.66
C THR A 13 -2.14 33.99 64.92
N LEU A 14 -3.15 33.97 65.82
CA LEU A 14 -3.97 32.79 66.09
C LEU A 14 -4.92 32.43 64.88
N PHE A 15 -5.35 33.43 64.11
CA PHE A 15 -6.21 33.19 62.93
C PHE A 15 -5.47 32.63 61.68
N MET A 16 -4.13 32.64 61.70
CA MET A 16 -3.36 32.10 60.60
C MET A 16 -3.10 30.58 60.69
N PHE A 17 -3.48 29.93 61.77
CA PHE A 17 -3.30 28.47 61.93
C PHE A 17 -4.55 27.62 61.75
N SER A 18 -5.69 28.23 61.41
CA SER A 18 -6.96 27.49 61.22
C SER A 18 -7.36 27.26 59.76
N SER A 19 -6.40 27.38 58.83
CA SER A 19 -6.67 27.12 57.40
C SER A 19 -5.78 26.03 56.85
N CYS A 20 -5.88 24.85 57.44
CA CYS A 20 -5.54 23.60 56.77
C CYS A 20 -6.66 22.62 57.12
N ASP A 21 -7.80 22.73 56.51
CA ASP A 21 -8.64 21.56 56.26
C ASP A 21 -7.86 20.71 55.26
N THR A 22 -7.17 19.70 55.74
CA THR A 22 -6.75 18.58 54.88
C THR A 22 -8.02 17.84 54.50
N GLU A 23 -8.59 18.19 53.34
CA GLU A 23 -9.56 17.30 52.73
C GLU A 23 -8.80 16.02 52.37
N ASP A 24 -9.01 14.97 53.13
CA ASP A 24 -8.55 13.65 52.79
C ASP A 24 -9.36 13.20 51.57
N TYR A 25 -8.80 13.45 50.37
CA TYR A 25 -9.35 12.90 49.15
C TYR A 25 -9.08 11.39 49.14
N GLU A 26 -10.06 10.61 49.56
CA GLU A 26 -10.02 9.17 49.31
C GLU A 26 -10.24 8.94 47.81
N PHE A 27 -9.27 8.31 47.18
CA PHE A 27 -9.52 7.75 45.84
C PHE A 27 -10.63 6.70 45.99
N GLY A 28 -11.68 6.81 45.17
CA GLY A 28 -12.71 5.77 45.11
C GLY A 28 -12.12 4.39 44.82
N ASP A 29 -12.91 3.36 44.97
CA ASP A 29 -12.47 1.97 44.78
C ASP A 29 -11.74 1.78 43.45
N ILE A 30 -10.53 1.20 43.52
CA ILE A 30 -9.76 0.80 42.34
C ILE A 30 -10.32 -0.53 41.87
N ILE A 31 -11.10 -0.49 40.80
CA ILE A 31 -11.78 -1.67 40.23
C ILE A 31 -11.20 -1.99 38.87
N ALA A 32 -10.67 -3.22 38.70
CA ALA A 32 -10.22 -3.72 37.43
C ALA A 32 -11.41 -4.11 36.53
N PRO A 33 -11.38 -3.77 35.26
CA PRO A 33 -12.40 -4.23 34.32
C PRO A 33 -12.49 -5.76 34.28
N THR A 34 -13.72 -6.29 34.29
CA THR A 34 -14.00 -7.72 34.19
C THR A 34 -14.84 -8.05 32.95
N ASN A 35 -14.93 -9.33 32.60
CA ASN A 35 -15.75 -9.81 31.49
C ASN A 35 -15.44 -9.12 30.13
N LEU A 36 -14.17 -8.75 29.88
CA LEU A 36 -13.78 -8.12 28.62
C LEU A 36 -14.03 -9.07 27.43
N THR A 37 -14.89 -8.64 26.53
CA THR A 37 -15.21 -9.32 25.27
C THR A 37 -14.88 -8.42 24.08
N ILE A 38 -14.48 -9.03 22.95
CA ILE A 38 -14.28 -8.34 21.69
C ILE A 38 -15.17 -9.02 20.64
N THR A 39 -16.05 -8.26 20.03
CA THR A 39 -16.94 -8.72 18.98
C THR A 39 -16.58 -8.05 17.66
N PRO A 40 -15.95 -8.76 16.71
CA PRO A 40 -15.68 -8.24 15.37
C PRO A 40 -16.91 -8.44 14.48
N GLU A 41 -17.31 -7.39 13.77
CA GLU A 41 -18.28 -7.44 12.69
C GLU A 41 -17.56 -7.15 11.37
N ILE A 42 -17.31 -8.19 10.58
CA ILE A 42 -16.71 -8.05 9.25
C ILE A 42 -17.83 -7.70 8.28
N VAL A 43 -17.70 -6.54 7.61
CA VAL A 43 -18.74 -6.02 6.72
C VAL A 43 -19.00 -7.01 5.56
N GLY A 44 -20.27 -7.31 5.33
CA GLY A 44 -20.73 -8.24 4.29
C GLY A 44 -20.40 -9.72 4.54
N LYS A 45 -19.95 -10.10 5.76
CA LYS A 45 -19.72 -11.49 6.12
C LYS A 45 -21.02 -12.29 6.08
N SER A 46 -20.98 -13.43 5.40
CA SER A 46 -22.10 -14.36 5.26
C SER A 46 -21.57 -15.78 5.05
N VAL A 47 -22.45 -16.78 4.97
CA VAL A 47 -22.06 -18.16 4.63
C VAL A 47 -21.37 -18.24 3.27
N ALA A 48 -21.83 -17.46 2.28
CA ALA A 48 -21.23 -17.39 0.94
C ALA A 48 -19.95 -16.52 0.89
N LYS A 49 -19.78 -15.63 1.87
CA LYS A 49 -18.64 -14.72 1.98
C LYS A 49 -18.06 -14.75 3.39
N PRO A 50 -17.40 -15.82 3.80
CA PRO A 50 -16.99 -16.03 5.20
C PRO A 50 -15.98 -15.02 5.72
N TYR A 51 -15.30 -14.30 4.82
CA TYR A 51 -14.28 -13.30 5.13
C TYR A 51 -14.73 -11.85 4.82
N GLY A 52 -16.04 -11.64 4.55
CA GLY A 52 -16.59 -10.33 4.21
C GLY A 52 -16.79 -10.09 2.72
N ASP A 53 -17.23 -8.87 2.37
CA ASP A 53 -17.58 -8.49 0.98
C ASP A 53 -16.38 -8.07 0.13
N GLY A 54 -15.19 -8.02 0.71
CA GLY A 54 -13.97 -7.56 0.05
C GLY A 54 -13.64 -6.09 0.30
N SER A 55 -14.44 -5.37 1.09
CA SER A 55 -14.16 -3.97 1.46
C SER A 55 -12.99 -3.83 2.44
N GLY A 56 -12.65 -4.89 3.18
CA GLY A 56 -11.65 -4.82 4.25
C GLY A 56 -12.15 -4.12 5.51
N VAL A 57 -13.43 -3.75 5.59
CA VAL A 57 -13.99 -3.00 6.72
C VAL A 57 -14.41 -3.94 7.83
N VAL A 58 -13.95 -3.66 9.06
CA VAL A 58 -14.32 -4.40 10.27
C VAL A 58 -14.67 -3.44 11.39
N ASN A 59 -15.89 -3.54 11.90
CA ASN A 59 -16.32 -2.85 13.10
C ASN A 59 -16.00 -3.73 14.31
N VAL A 60 -15.20 -3.23 15.24
CA VAL A 60 -14.83 -3.94 16.46
C VAL A 60 -15.50 -3.28 17.64
N VAL A 61 -16.24 -4.08 18.42
CA VAL A 61 -16.89 -3.64 19.65
C VAL A 61 -16.26 -4.37 20.81
N ALA A 62 -15.67 -3.63 21.74
CA ALA A 62 -15.19 -4.14 23.01
C ALA A 62 -16.15 -3.74 24.12
N LYS A 63 -16.44 -4.67 25.03
CA LYS A 63 -17.27 -4.45 26.23
C LYS A 63 -16.61 -5.11 27.43
N ALA A 64 -16.62 -4.43 28.55
CA ALA A 64 -16.21 -4.96 29.84
C ALA A 64 -17.04 -4.28 30.95
N ASP A 65 -17.21 -4.95 32.06
CA ASP A 65 -17.76 -4.35 33.27
C ASP A 65 -16.69 -3.47 33.91
N ASP A 66 -17.09 -2.35 34.50
CA ASP A 66 -16.23 -1.38 35.21
C ASP A 66 -15.11 -0.73 34.32
N ALA A 67 -15.25 -0.78 33.01
CA ALA A 67 -14.34 -0.14 32.09
C ALA A 67 -14.74 1.32 31.81
N ILE A 68 -13.78 2.25 31.91
CA ILE A 68 -13.94 3.67 31.60
C ILE A 68 -13.42 4.02 30.20
N SER A 69 -12.51 3.19 29.68
CA SER A 69 -11.98 3.37 28.30
C SER A 69 -11.37 2.07 27.77
N TYR A 70 -11.21 2.02 26.46
CA TYR A 70 -10.63 0.89 25.74
C TYR A 70 -9.50 1.36 24.84
N LYS A 71 -8.34 0.71 24.92
CA LYS A 71 -7.22 0.92 24.02
C LYS A 71 -7.13 -0.26 23.06
N PHE A 72 -7.29 0.02 21.77
CA PHE A 72 -7.16 -0.93 20.69
C PHE A 72 -5.73 -0.89 20.15
N ILE A 73 -5.11 -2.05 20.02
CA ILE A 73 -3.73 -2.19 19.55
C ILE A 73 -3.73 -3.10 18.32
N TYR A 74 -3.22 -2.55 17.20
CA TYR A 74 -3.01 -3.29 15.97
C TYR A 74 -1.70 -2.85 15.31
N ASN A 75 -0.83 -3.81 14.99
CA ASN A 75 0.47 -3.58 14.34
C ASN A 75 1.29 -2.45 15.01
N GLY A 76 1.33 -2.44 16.34
CA GLY A 76 2.05 -1.42 17.14
C GLY A 76 1.35 -0.07 17.24
N THR A 77 0.24 0.15 16.51
CA THR A 77 -0.55 1.38 16.62
C THR A 77 -1.59 1.24 17.73
N GLU A 78 -1.64 2.22 18.63
CA GLU A 78 -2.60 2.30 19.74
C GLU A 78 -3.67 3.36 19.47
N THR A 79 -4.93 3.01 19.69
CA THR A 79 -6.08 3.93 19.57
C THR A 79 -6.97 3.80 20.80
N VAL A 80 -7.20 4.90 21.53
CA VAL A 80 -8.07 4.92 22.72
C VAL A 80 -9.46 5.42 22.35
N LYS A 81 -10.49 4.67 22.80
CA LYS A 81 -11.91 4.99 22.62
C LYS A 81 -12.68 4.71 23.91
N ALA A 82 -13.35 5.73 24.46
CA ALA A 82 -14.25 5.55 25.61
C ALA A 82 -15.48 4.70 25.25
N SER A 83 -15.95 4.80 23.99
CA SER A 83 -17.12 4.04 23.51
C SER A 83 -16.89 2.54 23.38
N GLY A 84 -15.64 2.05 23.41
CA GLY A 84 -15.31 0.67 23.12
C GLY A 84 -15.54 0.28 21.64
N GLN A 85 -15.63 1.24 20.72
CA GLN A 85 -15.90 0.96 19.30
C GLN A 85 -14.80 1.55 18.41
N LEU A 86 -14.29 0.72 17.48
CA LEU A 86 -13.32 1.16 16.49
C LEU A 86 -13.58 0.44 15.16
N THR A 87 -13.58 1.18 14.06
CA THR A 87 -13.63 0.64 12.71
C THR A 87 -12.21 0.54 12.14
N TYR A 88 -11.84 -0.63 11.67
CA TYR A 88 -10.62 -0.88 10.91
C TYR A 88 -10.93 -0.93 9.41
N ASN A 89 -10.02 -0.37 8.60
CA ASN A 89 -10.05 -0.45 7.15
C ASN A 89 -8.76 -1.14 6.70
N PHE A 90 -8.82 -2.47 6.50
CA PHE A 90 -7.68 -3.24 6.05
C PHE A 90 -7.52 -3.10 4.53
N GLY A 91 -6.28 -2.86 4.07
CA GLY A 91 -6.01 -2.60 2.64
C GLY A 91 -5.19 -3.69 1.94
N THR A 92 -4.73 -4.72 2.65
CA THR A 92 -3.92 -5.79 2.03
C THR A 92 -4.81 -6.74 1.23
N THR A 93 -4.63 -6.77 -0.08
CA THR A 93 -5.43 -7.59 -1.00
C THR A 93 -5.33 -9.08 -0.69
N GLY A 94 -6.44 -9.78 -0.85
CA GLY A 94 -6.59 -11.21 -0.55
C GLY A 94 -7.27 -11.43 0.81
N VAL A 95 -7.27 -12.67 1.27
CA VAL A 95 -7.70 -13.04 2.62
C VAL A 95 -6.48 -13.02 3.53
N ASN A 96 -6.51 -12.14 4.52
CA ASN A 96 -5.39 -11.95 5.44
C ASN A 96 -5.87 -12.09 6.89
N LYS A 97 -4.95 -12.52 7.77
CA LYS A 97 -5.14 -12.62 9.21
C LYS A 97 -4.71 -11.33 9.90
N TYR A 98 -5.53 -10.87 10.82
CA TYR A 98 -5.28 -9.67 11.61
C TYR A 98 -5.48 -9.95 13.09
N THR A 99 -4.49 -9.60 13.91
CA THR A 99 -4.51 -9.78 15.36
C THR A 99 -4.76 -8.44 16.02
N ILE A 100 -5.85 -8.33 16.78
CA ILE A 100 -6.23 -7.10 17.47
C ILE A 100 -6.25 -7.39 18.98
N THR A 101 -5.50 -6.59 19.73
CA THR A 101 -5.53 -6.63 21.21
C THR A 101 -6.31 -5.43 21.73
N VAL A 102 -7.18 -5.67 22.70
CA VAL A 102 -7.89 -4.60 23.41
C VAL A 102 -7.51 -4.63 24.87
N VAL A 103 -7.19 -3.46 25.41
CA VAL A 103 -6.93 -3.21 26.83
C VAL A 103 -8.07 -2.34 27.35
N ALA A 104 -8.87 -2.86 28.26
CA ALA A 104 -9.87 -2.11 29.00
C ALA A 104 -9.22 -1.50 30.26
N SER A 105 -9.48 -0.24 30.52
CA SER A 105 -8.96 0.48 31.69
C SER A 105 -10.09 0.83 32.64
N GLY A 106 -9.93 0.51 33.90
CA GLY A 106 -10.83 0.85 35.01
C GLY A 106 -10.35 2.04 35.84
N THR A 107 -11.00 2.26 37.00
CA THR A 107 -10.62 3.30 37.92
C THR A 107 -9.20 3.07 38.47
N GLY A 108 -8.47 4.13 38.80
CA GLY A 108 -7.08 4.04 39.27
C GLY A 108 -6.07 3.52 38.24
N GLY A 109 -6.47 3.36 36.96
CA GLY A 109 -5.56 2.95 35.87
C GLY A 109 -5.29 1.44 35.80
N VAL A 110 -6.01 0.61 36.55
CA VAL A 110 -5.92 -0.86 36.43
C VAL A 110 -6.55 -1.33 35.11
N THR A 111 -5.99 -2.39 34.53
CA THR A 111 -6.37 -2.81 33.19
C THR A 111 -6.61 -4.31 33.10
N THR A 112 -7.44 -4.69 32.13
CA THR A 112 -7.63 -6.06 31.66
C THR A 112 -7.48 -6.09 30.15
N SER A 113 -6.84 -7.11 29.59
CA SER A 113 -6.63 -7.20 28.15
C SER A 113 -7.04 -8.56 27.58
N THR A 114 -7.45 -8.55 26.31
CA THR A 114 -7.69 -9.77 25.51
C THR A 114 -7.34 -9.53 24.05
N THR A 115 -7.17 -10.60 23.30
CA THR A 115 -6.74 -10.56 21.88
C THR A 115 -7.64 -11.46 21.05
N ILE A 116 -7.96 -11.00 19.84
CA ILE A 116 -8.64 -11.80 18.81
C ILE A 116 -7.80 -11.88 17.54
N GLU A 117 -7.95 -12.97 16.79
CA GLU A 117 -7.50 -13.10 15.41
C GLU A 117 -8.71 -13.17 14.50
N ILE A 118 -8.71 -12.41 13.41
CA ILE A 118 -9.76 -12.38 12.40
C ILE A 118 -9.17 -12.57 11.01
N GLU A 119 -9.92 -13.19 10.11
CA GLU A 119 -9.59 -13.29 8.69
C GLU A 119 -10.52 -12.37 7.90
N VAL A 120 -9.94 -11.48 7.08
CA VAL A 120 -10.69 -10.48 6.32
C VAL A 120 -10.26 -10.50 4.86
N SER A 121 -11.25 -10.50 3.96
CA SER A 121 -11.03 -10.37 2.52
C SER A 121 -10.97 -8.92 2.10
N VAL A 122 -9.97 -8.59 1.29
CA VAL A 122 -9.85 -7.30 0.61
C VAL A 122 -9.77 -7.54 -0.90
N VAL A 123 -10.69 -6.94 -1.65
CA VAL A 123 -10.69 -6.95 -3.12
C VAL A 123 -10.33 -5.54 -3.60
N TYR A 124 -9.24 -5.44 -4.35
CA TYR A 124 -8.86 -4.17 -4.93
C TYR A 124 -9.76 -3.86 -6.14
N VAL A 125 -10.41 -2.71 -6.10
CA VAL A 125 -11.17 -2.17 -7.23
C VAL A 125 -10.37 -0.99 -7.79
N PRO A 126 -9.83 -1.08 -9.02
CA PRO A 126 -9.08 0.02 -9.61
C PRO A 126 -9.95 1.28 -9.72
N PRO A 127 -9.40 2.47 -9.43
CA PRO A 127 -10.11 3.74 -9.66
C PRO A 127 -10.56 3.88 -11.12
N ALA A 128 -11.72 4.45 -11.35
CA ALA A 128 -12.28 4.63 -12.70
C ALA A 128 -11.34 5.43 -13.62
N GLU A 129 -10.64 6.42 -13.06
CA GLU A 129 -9.65 7.22 -13.80
C GLU A 129 -8.47 6.38 -14.28
N LEU A 130 -8.01 5.41 -13.49
CA LEU A 130 -6.94 4.50 -13.91
C LEU A 130 -7.41 3.61 -15.05
N VAL A 131 -8.60 3.01 -14.92
CA VAL A 131 -9.20 2.17 -15.96
C VAL A 131 -9.39 2.98 -17.25
N THR A 132 -9.95 4.18 -17.16
CA THR A 132 -10.15 5.08 -18.31
C THR A 132 -8.82 5.48 -18.94
N SER A 133 -7.81 5.85 -18.16
CA SER A 133 -6.50 6.21 -18.69
C SER A 133 -5.86 5.02 -19.42
N LEU A 134 -5.91 3.82 -18.82
CA LEU A 134 -5.25 2.63 -19.36
C LEU A 134 -5.95 2.10 -20.62
N THR A 135 -7.30 2.12 -20.68
CA THR A 135 -8.08 1.43 -21.70
C THR A 135 -8.89 2.35 -22.63
N GLY A 136 -8.97 3.65 -22.35
CA GLY A 136 -9.86 4.57 -23.08
C GLY A 136 -11.34 4.17 -22.99
N ASN A 137 -11.73 3.44 -21.92
CA ASN A 137 -13.06 2.85 -21.70
C ASN A 137 -13.47 1.78 -22.77
N SER A 138 -12.55 1.32 -23.58
CA SER A 138 -12.74 0.26 -24.57
C SER A 138 -11.42 -0.44 -24.86
N SER A 139 -10.58 0.19 -25.65
CA SER A 139 -9.26 -0.30 -26.06
C SER A 139 -8.33 0.89 -26.27
N ARG A 140 -7.15 0.85 -25.68
CA ARG A 140 -6.13 1.90 -25.87
C ARG A 140 -4.77 1.28 -26.11
N THR A 141 -4.10 1.80 -27.12
CA THR A 141 -2.74 1.40 -27.49
C THR A 141 -1.73 2.39 -26.92
N TRP A 142 -0.65 1.86 -26.38
CA TRP A 142 0.45 2.59 -25.76
C TRP A 142 1.76 2.25 -26.45
N ARG A 143 2.70 3.17 -26.43
CA ARG A 143 4.08 3.01 -26.88
C ARG A 143 5.07 3.56 -25.85
N ILE A 144 6.32 3.19 -25.97
CA ILE A 144 7.39 3.86 -25.21
C ILE A 144 7.51 5.32 -25.71
N LYS A 145 7.70 6.27 -24.79
CA LYS A 145 7.89 7.70 -25.07
C LYS A 145 9.33 7.96 -25.53
N ALA A 146 9.69 7.43 -26.72
CA ALA A 146 11.06 7.46 -27.26
C ALA A 146 11.68 8.87 -27.28
N GLU A 147 10.88 9.90 -27.57
CA GLU A 147 11.26 11.31 -27.66
C GLU A 147 11.57 11.96 -26.30
N GLY A 148 11.29 11.31 -25.19
CA GLY A 148 11.56 11.81 -23.84
C GLY A 148 12.92 11.40 -23.29
N ASN A 149 13.67 12.32 -22.69
CA ASN A 149 14.81 11.94 -21.87
C ASN A 149 14.34 11.15 -20.65
N GLY A 150 15.03 10.06 -20.30
CA GLY A 150 14.64 9.20 -19.18
C GLY A 150 13.36 8.37 -19.43
N HIS A 151 12.99 8.20 -20.71
CA HIS A 151 11.85 7.35 -21.11
C HIS A 151 12.04 5.87 -20.76
N PHE A 152 13.28 5.47 -20.56
CA PHE A 152 13.75 4.15 -20.19
C PHE A 152 14.98 4.27 -19.31
N GLY A 153 15.20 3.34 -18.39
CA GLY A 153 16.39 3.32 -17.56
C GLY A 153 16.28 2.38 -16.37
N LEU A 154 17.23 2.46 -15.47
CA LEU A 154 17.32 1.57 -14.31
C LEU A 154 17.75 2.32 -13.06
N GLY A 155 17.42 1.74 -11.91
CA GLY A 155 17.78 2.20 -10.58
C GLY A 155 17.85 1.06 -9.58
N PRO A 156 18.00 1.37 -8.28
CA PRO A 156 18.02 0.35 -7.23
C PRO A 156 16.63 -0.27 -7.07
N VAL A 157 16.58 -1.55 -6.68
CA VAL A 157 15.33 -2.24 -6.34
C VAL A 157 14.65 -1.53 -5.18
N GLY A 158 13.34 -1.23 -5.34
CA GLY A 158 12.56 -0.47 -4.37
C GLY A 158 12.85 1.04 -4.39
N GLY A 159 13.58 1.52 -5.39
CA GLY A 159 13.91 2.94 -5.56
C GLY A 159 12.68 3.84 -5.69
N SER A 160 12.84 5.10 -5.28
CA SER A 160 11.82 6.15 -5.37
C SER A 160 12.14 7.22 -6.41
N ILE A 161 13.31 7.12 -7.05
CA ILE A 161 13.77 8.04 -8.10
C ILE A 161 13.83 7.26 -9.41
N PRO A 162 12.98 7.59 -10.41
CA PRO A 162 13.05 6.94 -11.71
C PRO A 162 14.42 7.09 -12.36
N ASN A 163 14.97 5.97 -12.88
CA ASN A 163 16.22 5.94 -13.63
C ASN A 163 17.44 6.50 -12.87
N GLU A 164 17.50 6.31 -11.55
CA GLU A 164 18.52 6.90 -10.68
C GLU A 164 19.96 6.59 -11.13
N TYR A 165 20.20 5.38 -11.68
CA TYR A 165 21.51 4.96 -12.16
C TYR A 165 21.76 5.30 -13.64
N TYR A 166 20.72 5.21 -14.47
CA TYR A 166 20.84 5.47 -15.90
C TYR A 166 19.51 5.95 -16.50
N PRO A 167 19.38 7.20 -16.88
CA PRO A 167 18.31 7.72 -17.72
C PRO A 167 18.71 7.64 -19.21
N ALA A 168 17.99 6.89 -20.02
CA ALA A 168 18.24 6.83 -21.46
C ALA A 168 17.97 8.18 -22.13
N PRO A 169 18.90 8.72 -22.94
CA PRO A 169 18.64 9.91 -23.77
C PRO A 169 17.51 9.66 -24.77
N ALA A 170 16.83 10.72 -25.19
CA ALA A 170 15.76 10.64 -26.19
C ALA A 170 16.24 9.88 -27.44
N ASN A 171 15.43 8.97 -27.94
CA ASN A 171 15.64 8.16 -29.12
C ASN A 171 16.90 7.27 -29.14
N SER A 172 17.56 7.09 -27.98
CA SER A 172 18.84 6.36 -27.90
C SER A 172 18.75 4.86 -28.08
N LYS A 173 17.54 4.28 -28.16
CA LYS A 173 17.28 2.86 -28.36
C LYS A 173 16.61 2.53 -29.70
N SER A 174 16.81 3.37 -30.73
CA SER A 174 16.15 3.26 -32.04
C SER A 174 16.46 1.97 -32.81
N ASN A 175 17.61 1.34 -32.58
CA ASN A 175 18.03 0.13 -33.29
C ASN A 175 17.76 -1.16 -32.50
N THR A 176 16.99 -1.12 -31.42
CA THR A 176 16.86 -2.25 -30.51
C THR A 176 15.64 -3.12 -30.76
N GLY A 177 14.60 -2.59 -31.47
CA GLY A 177 13.28 -3.21 -31.61
C GLY A 177 12.25 -2.74 -30.57
N MET A 178 12.58 -1.74 -29.71
CA MET A 178 11.67 -1.31 -28.64
C MET A 178 10.65 -0.24 -29.06
N TYR A 179 10.97 0.61 -30.05
CA TYR A 179 10.20 1.84 -30.27
C TYR A 179 9.00 1.69 -31.18
N ASP A 180 8.96 0.69 -32.04
CA ASP A 180 7.79 0.35 -32.86
C ASP A 180 6.85 -0.66 -32.19
N ASP A 181 7.21 -1.15 -30.99
CA ASP A 181 6.35 -1.95 -30.14
C ASP A 181 5.09 -1.18 -29.70
N ARG A 182 3.95 -1.88 -29.73
CA ARG A 182 2.64 -1.37 -29.29
C ARG A 182 2.00 -2.29 -28.29
N PHE A 183 1.57 -1.70 -27.18
CA PHE A 183 0.96 -2.38 -26.04
C PHE A 183 -0.51 -1.96 -25.93
N THR A 184 -1.43 -2.86 -26.22
CA THR A 184 -2.87 -2.53 -26.18
C THR A 184 -3.51 -3.17 -24.95
N PHE A 185 -4.20 -2.33 -24.17
CA PHE A 185 -5.01 -2.75 -23.04
C PHE A 185 -6.49 -2.56 -23.37
N LYS A 186 -7.29 -3.61 -23.19
CA LYS A 186 -8.74 -3.55 -23.37
C LYS A 186 -9.48 -3.61 -22.04
N LEU A 187 -10.67 -3.04 -22.03
CA LEU A 187 -11.52 -2.99 -20.83
C LEU A 187 -11.90 -4.39 -20.31
N ASP A 188 -11.92 -5.40 -21.17
CA ASP A 188 -12.21 -6.79 -20.84
C ASP A 188 -11.04 -7.54 -20.15
N GLY A 189 -9.92 -6.86 -19.88
CA GLY A 189 -8.73 -7.44 -19.29
C GLY A 189 -7.74 -8.03 -20.29
N THR A 190 -8.02 -7.94 -21.59
CA THR A 190 -7.11 -8.42 -22.65
C THR A 190 -5.92 -7.48 -22.80
N PHE A 191 -4.73 -8.06 -22.88
CA PHE A 191 -3.48 -7.38 -23.24
C PHE A 191 -2.96 -7.93 -24.57
N SER A 192 -2.44 -7.07 -25.43
CA SER A 192 -1.70 -7.50 -26.62
C SER A 192 -0.44 -6.67 -26.84
N HIS A 193 0.61 -7.34 -27.27
CA HIS A 193 1.88 -6.76 -27.68
C HIS A 193 2.07 -7.00 -29.18
N ASN A 194 2.09 -5.92 -29.95
CA ASN A 194 2.44 -5.92 -31.37
C ASN A 194 3.88 -5.41 -31.49
N VAL A 195 4.76 -6.25 -32.01
CA VAL A 195 6.22 -6.01 -32.09
C VAL A 195 6.61 -5.23 -33.38
N GLY A 196 5.64 -4.54 -33.98
CA GLY A 196 5.91 -3.70 -35.14
C GLY A 196 6.26 -4.47 -36.44
N ALA A 197 6.83 -3.72 -37.39
CA ALA A 197 7.20 -4.25 -38.68
C ALA A 197 8.53 -4.99 -38.67
N ASP A 198 9.44 -4.62 -37.80
CA ASP A 198 10.78 -5.19 -37.72
C ASP A 198 10.78 -6.58 -37.05
N ARG A 199 9.74 -6.93 -36.26
CA ARG A 199 9.56 -8.18 -35.54
C ARG A 199 10.67 -8.45 -34.53
N TRP A 200 11.20 -7.42 -33.96
CA TRP A 200 12.25 -7.48 -32.92
C TRP A 200 11.76 -6.91 -31.61
N VAL A 201 12.39 -7.37 -30.55
CA VAL A 201 12.26 -6.79 -29.22
C VAL A 201 13.62 -6.62 -28.58
N PHE A 202 13.66 -5.86 -27.51
CA PHE A 202 14.87 -5.52 -26.75
C PHE A 202 14.79 -6.16 -25.37
N GLY A 203 15.91 -6.69 -24.85
CA GLY A 203 15.88 -7.28 -23.52
C GLY A 203 17.24 -7.53 -22.89
N ARG A 204 17.18 -7.87 -21.61
CA ARG A 204 18.35 -8.19 -20.79
C ARG A 204 18.95 -9.52 -21.25
N LYS A 205 20.26 -9.53 -21.51
CA LYS A 205 21.01 -10.74 -21.83
C LYS A 205 20.75 -11.82 -20.78
N THR A 206 20.68 -13.08 -21.17
CA THR A 206 20.32 -14.25 -20.39
C THR A 206 18.83 -14.33 -19.99
N LEU A 207 18.16 -13.22 -19.72
CA LEU A 207 16.74 -13.23 -19.36
C LEU A 207 15.85 -13.31 -20.60
N ILE A 208 16.19 -12.60 -21.69
CA ILE A 208 15.38 -12.56 -22.92
C ILE A 208 15.25 -13.95 -23.57
N GLU A 209 16.23 -14.83 -23.35
CA GLU A 209 16.18 -16.22 -23.86
C GLU A 209 15.02 -17.04 -23.28
N GLN A 210 14.42 -16.58 -22.16
CA GLN A 210 13.19 -17.17 -21.61
C GLN A 210 11.99 -17.06 -22.57
N LEU A 211 12.04 -16.13 -23.54
CA LEU A 211 10.98 -15.97 -24.52
C LEU A 211 10.95 -17.13 -25.53
N ASN A 212 12.07 -17.38 -26.23
CA ASN A 212 12.13 -18.39 -27.30
C ASN A 212 13.51 -19.06 -27.41
N GLY A 213 14.36 -19.03 -26.39
CA GLY A 213 15.74 -19.53 -26.44
C GLY A 213 16.73 -18.51 -27.00
N PRO A 214 17.92 -18.93 -27.46
CA PRO A 214 18.94 -18.03 -28.00
C PRO A 214 18.48 -17.27 -29.23
N GLY A 215 18.86 -15.98 -29.34
CA GLY A 215 18.51 -15.15 -30.50
C GLY A 215 18.96 -13.71 -30.33
N GLY A 216 18.76 -12.90 -31.39
CA GLY A 216 19.13 -11.48 -31.40
C GLY A 216 20.63 -11.22 -31.47
N ILE A 217 21.03 -9.99 -31.25
CA ILE A 217 22.42 -9.52 -31.30
C ILE A 217 22.83 -9.07 -29.90
N ALA A 218 23.89 -9.68 -29.36
CA ALA A 218 24.44 -9.29 -28.06
C ALA A 218 25.03 -7.86 -28.13
N ASP A 219 24.65 -6.99 -27.19
CA ASP A 219 25.16 -5.63 -27.03
C ASP A 219 25.46 -5.39 -25.54
N GLY A 220 26.66 -5.72 -25.14
CA GLY A 220 27.07 -5.68 -23.72
C GLY A 220 26.23 -6.63 -22.85
N ASP A 221 25.50 -6.08 -21.91
CA ASP A 221 24.57 -6.78 -21.02
C ASP A 221 23.15 -6.91 -21.59
N ASP A 222 22.93 -6.41 -22.79
CA ASP A 222 21.67 -6.41 -23.50
C ASP A 222 21.68 -7.32 -24.72
N VAL A 223 20.49 -7.61 -25.24
CA VAL A 223 20.29 -8.23 -26.56
C VAL A 223 19.33 -7.34 -27.34
N ILE A 224 19.79 -6.85 -28.49
CA ILE A 224 19.01 -6.05 -29.43
C ILE A 224 18.48 -6.94 -30.55
N GLN A 225 17.42 -6.47 -31.24
CA GLN A 225 16.86 -7.13 -32.41
C GLN A 225 16.54 -8.63 -32.16
N TYR A 226 16.03 -8.93 -30.97
CA TYR A 226 15.65 -10.30 -30.64
C TYR A 226 14.37 -10.67 -31.36
N PRO A 227 14.34 -11.73 -32.19
CA PRO A 227 13.16 -12.13 -32.93
C PRO A 227 12.02 -12.53 -32.01
N PHE A 228 10.88 -11.86 -32.13
CA PHE A 228 9.70 -12.14 -31.35
C PHE A 228 8.43 -11.96 -32.21
N ALA A 229 7.40 -12.73 -31.91
CA ALA A 229 6.11 -12.63 -32.55
C ALA A 229 5.12 -11.82 -31.72
N ASN A 230 4.12 -11.23 -32.37
CA ASN A 230 3.01 -10.63 -31.66
C ASN A 230 2.46 -11.59 -30.62
N ASN A 231 2.19 -11.07 -29.45
CA ASN A 231 1.74 -11.84 -28.30
C ASN A 231 0.46 -11.25 -27.71
N ALA A 232 -0.38 -12.11 -27.15
CA ALA A 232 -1.58 -11.69 -26.45
C ALA A 232 -1.71 -12.47 -25.13
N GLY A 233 -2.33 -11.85 -24.16
CA GLY A 233 -2.57 -12.40 -22.84
C GLY A 233 -3.64 -11.61 -22.10
N GLN A 234 -3.63 -11.73 -20.80
CA GLN A 234 -4.49 -10.97 -19.90
C GLN A 234 -3.64 -10.02 -19.06
N TYR A 235 -4.26 -8.95 -18.61
CA TYR A 235 -3.70 -8.13 -17.56
C TYR A 235 -4.65 -8.05 -16.37
N THR A 236 -4.10 -7.81 -15.21
CA THR A 236 -4.85 -7.49 -13.98
C THR A 236 -4.26 -6.25 -13.33
N ILE A 237 -5.11 -5.47 -12.67
CA ILE A 237 -4.68 -4.34 -11.86
C ILE A 237 -4.91 -4.71 -10.39
N THR A 238 -3.87 -4.55 -9.58
CA THR A 238 -3.90 -4.79 -8.15
C THR A 238 -3.22 -3.62 -7.43
N ALA A 239 -3.31 -3.58 -6.10
CA ALA A 239 -2.58 -2.59 -5.32
C ALA A 239 -1.92 -3.22 -4.08
N PRO A 240 -0.90 -4.08 -4.24
CA PRO A 240 -0.18 -4.64 -3.11
C PRO A 240 0.46 -3.51 -2.28
N SER A 241 0.19 -3.52 -0.97
CA SER A 241 0.63 -2.47 -0.04
C SER A 241 0.24 -1.04 -0.48
N GLY A 242 -0.90 -0.90 -1.20
CA GLY A 242 -1.40 0.39 -1.69
C GLY A 242 -0.74 0.90 -2.98
N VAL A 243 0.16 0.11 -3.61
CA VAL A 243 0.86 0.51 -4.84
C VAL A 243 0.16 -0.08 -6.06
N GLU A 244 -0.45 0.77 -6.89
CA GLU A 244 -1.11 0.36 -8.13
C GLU A 244 -0.12 -0.40 -9.03
N THR A 245 -0.50 -1.60 -9.46
CA THR A 245 0.38 -2.52 -10.18
C THR A 245 -0.37 -3.22 -11.30
N ILE A 246 0.17 -3.17 -12.52
CA ILE A 246 -0.30 -3.93 -13.68
C ILE A 246 0.49 -5.24 -13.73
N SER A 247 -0.20 -6.38 -13.78
CA SER A 247 0.42 -7.69 -13.96
C SER A 247 0.01 -8.26 -15.33
N LEU A 248 0.99 -8.70 -16.11
CA LEU A 248 0.78 -9.29 -17.43
C LEU A 248 0.94 -10.81 -17.36
N SER A 249 0.09 -11.55 -18.08
CA SER A 249 0.16 -13.00 -18.14
C SER A 249 1.03 -13.49 -19.31
N GLY A 250 1.46 -14.75 -19.22
CA GLY A 250 2.22 -15.41 -20.29
C GLY A 250 3.57 -14.74 -20.55
N LYS A 251 3.84 -14.46 -21.84
CA LYS A 251 5.06 -13.76 -22.29
C LYS A 251 4.86 -12.25 -22.45
N GLY A 252 3.83 -11.66 -21.79
CA GLY A 252 3.55 -10.24 -21.87
C GLY A 252 4.60 -9.40 -21.14
N PHE A 253 5.11 -8.36 -21.78
CA PHE A 253 6.01 -7.38 -21.18
C PHE A 253 5.84 -6.01 -21.86
N ILE A 254 6.46 -4.98 -21.29
CA ILE A 254 6.42 -3.60 -21.80
C ILE A 254 7.86 -3.13 -22.04
N GLY A 255 8.13 -2.70 -23.27
CA GLY A 255 9.39 -2.10 -23.72
C GLY A 255 10.57 -3.07 -23.71
N TYR A 256 11.25 -3.20 -22.60
CA TYR A 256 12.47 -3.99 -22.46
C TYR A 256 12.20 -5.26 -21.66
N TYR A 257 12.56 -6.43 -22.20
CA TYR A 257 12.36 -7.69 -21.52
C TYR A 257 13.39 -7.91 -20.42
N ILE A 258 12.91 -8.05 -19.22
CA ILE A 258 13.73 -8.21 -18.00
C ILE A 258 13.43 -9.51 -17.23
N GLY A 259 12.60 -10.42 -17.80
CA GLY A 259 12.13 -11.59 -17.06
C GLY A 259 11.31 -11.22 -15.82
N GLY A 260 11.43 -12.04 -14.80
CA GLY A 260 10.82 -11.75 -13.50
C GLY A 260 9.32 -12.04 -13.45
N THR A 261 8.58 -11.21 -12.71
CA THR A 261 7.16 -11.48 -12.40
C THR A 261 6.20 -10.84 -13.39
N HIS A 262 6.67 -10.08 -14.35
CA HIS A 262 5.87 -9.29 -15.31
C HIS A 262 4.87 -8.35 -14.61
N LYS A 263 5.27 -7.82 -13.45
CA LYS A 263 4.49 -6.87 -12.67
C LYS A 263 5.10 -5.48 -12.79
N TYR A 264 4.28 -4.55 -13.20
CA TYR A 264 4.66 -3.15 -13.43
C TYR A 264 3.99 -2.27 -12.40
N ARG A 265 4.75 -1.74 -11.46
CA ARG A 265 4.29 -0.73 -10.51
C ARG A 265 4.00 0.57 -11.28
N ILE A 266 2.83 1.15 -11.06
CA ILE A 266 2.50 2.48 -11.59
C ILE A 266 3.06 3.51 -10.61
N PHE A 267 4.18 4.11 -10.97
CA PHE A 267 4.84 5.12 -10.14
C PHE A 267 4.17 6.50 -10.27
N ARG A 268 3.84 6.88 -11.50
CA ARG A 268 3.08 8.10 -11.82
C ARG A 268 2.13 7.80 -12.97
N ARG A 269 0.99 8.47 -12.98
CA ARG A 269 0.06 8.42 -14.09
C ARG A 269 -0.67 9.74 -14.29
N SER A 270 -1.01 10.01 -15.53
CA SER A 270 -1.93 11.02 -15.99
C SER A 270 -2.89 10.41 -17.02
N ALA A 271 -3.75 11.20 -17.61
CA ALA A 271 -4.63 10.71 -18.69
C ALA A 271 -3.86 10.20 -19.91
N ASN A 272 -2.64 10.71 -20.16
CA ASN A 272 -1.88 10.45 -21.39
C ASN A 272 -0.41 10.06 -21.17
N GLU A 273 -0.02 9.72 -19.96
CA GLU A 273 1.34 9.29 -19.66
C GLU A 273 1.35 8.43 -18.40
N MET A 274 2.10 7.34 -18.42
CA MET A 274 2.38 6.55 -17.23
C MET A 274 3.88 6.29 -17.12
N THR A 275 4.40 6.44 -15.89
CA THR A 275 5.74 5.97 -15.52
C THR A 275 5.58 4.66 -14.77
N LEU A 276 6.09 3.60 -15.34
CA LEU A 276 6.01 2.24 -14.82
C LEU A 276 7.38 1.80 -14.32
N SER A 277 7.43 0.89 -13.36
CA SER A 277 8.67 0.22 -12.97
C SER A 277 8.46 -1.26 -12.70
N SER A 278 9.50 -2.05 -12.96
CA SER A 278 9.49 -3.50 -12.72
C SER A 278 10.88 -3.98 -12.32
N VAL A 279 10.94 -4.93 -11.39
CA VAL A 279 12.19 -5.55 -10.94
C VAL A 279 12.56 -6.68 -11.90
N ASP A 280 13.84 -6.77 -12.28
CA ASP A 280 14.32 -7.81 -13.19
C ASP A 280 14.32 -9.22 -12.54
N GLY A 281 14.39 -10.25 -13.38
CA GLY A 281 14.35 -11.64 -12.95
C GLY A 281 15.52 -12.06 -12.08
N ASN A 282 16.60 -11.31 -12.05
CA ASN A 282 17.77 -11.51 -11.20
C ASN A 282 17.68 -10.76 -9.86
N ASN A 283 16.62 -9.94 -9.68
CA ASN A 283 16.43 -9.05 -8.54
C ASN A 283 17.62 -8.08 -8.32
N GLY A 284 18.28 -7.69 -9.43
CA GLY A 284 19.45 -6.83 -9.41
C GLY A 284 19.13 -5.35 -9.56
N PHE A 285 18.14 -5.04 -10.40
CA PHE A 285 17.74 -3.67 -10.72
C PHE A 285 16.23 -3.53 -10.82
N GLU A 286 15.74 -2.32 -10.57
CA GLU A 286 14.40 -1.88 -10.95
C GLU A 286 14.50 -1.08 -12.24
N TRP A 287 13.73 -1.47 -13.26
CA TRP A 287 13.71 -0.88 -14.58
C TRP A 287 12.49 0.01 -14.72
N TRP A 288 12.69 1.16 -15.38
CA TRP A 288 11.68 2.20 -15.50
C TRP A 288 11.33 2.45 -16.96
N PHE A 289 10.04 2.70 -17.20
CA PHE A 289 9.47 2.89 -18.53
C PHE A 289 8.48 4.05 -18.49
N VAL A 290 8.58 4.96 -19.46
CA VAL A 290 7.55 5.97 -19.67
C VAL A 290 6.77 5.59 -20.91
N ILE A 291 5.46 5.38 -20.75
CA ILE A 291 4.55 5.05 -21.85
C ILE A 291 3.57 6.18 -22.10
N VAL A 292 3.23 6.37 -23.37
CA VAL A 292 2.24 7.35 -23.85
C VAL A 292 1.30 6.67 -24.84
N PRO A 293 0.05 7.17 -24.98
CA PRO A 293 -0.84 6.67 -26.00
C PRO A 293 -0.29 6.88 -27.41
N GLU A 294 -0.72 6.00 -28.32
CA GLU A 294 -0.49 6.14 -29.76
C GLU A 294 -1.24 7.35 -30.31
#